data_fd12c367e410acc5c8603943ece69d58
#
_entry.id   fd12c367e410acc5c8603943ece69d58
#
_cell.length_a   1.000
_cell.length_b   1.000
_cell.length_c   1.000
_cell.angle_alpha   90.00
_cell.angle_beta   90.00
_cell.angle_gamma   90.00
#
_symmetry.space_group_name_H-M   'P 1'
#
loop_
_entity.id
_entity.type
_entity.pdbx_description
1 polymer ?
#
loop_
_entity_poly.entity_id
_entity_poly.type
_entity_poly.pdbx_seq_one_letter_code
_entity_poly.pdbx_strand_id
1 'polypeptide(L)'
;MDSIKNIAIIAHVDHGKTTLVDKILHHCNLFRSNESTGDLILDNNDLERERGITILSKNVAVEYKGIKINIIDTPGHADFGGEVERVLNMADGVLLLVDAFEGPMPQTRFVLKKALDLKLKPIVVVNKVDKENCTPEEVHEAVFDLMFDLEAEEWQLDFPTVYGSAKNNWMSKDWKTQTESIEPLLDMVLEHVPSPEIKEGNTQMLITSLDFSSFTGRIAIGRLQRGHLDTAMKVNLIKRDGTRVPSKIKELHLFDGLGRKKVDHVEAGDLCAIIGLDGFEIGDTIADFEAPEALPSISIDEPTMSMLFTINDSPFFGKEGKFVTSRHIRERLERELEKNLAMRLETTDSADKFIVYGRGVLHLSVLIETMRREGYELQIGQPQVIIKEIDGKKMEPIEELTIDLPEDVSGRAIEMVTQRKGEMLSMNPKGSRMVCEFKIPSRGIIGLRNQLLTATAGEAIMNHRFLEYSLYRGEIAGRINGSLISMEKGSAIPYSLDKLQERGKFFVAPNEEIYTGQVIGENSRQDDLVVNVTKTKKLSNVRAAGSDDKVKLAPPIKFSLEEALEYIQKDEYVEVTPSSLRLRKVFLDENERKRKKA
;
A
#
# COMPACT_ATOMS: atom_id res chain seq x y z
N MET A 1 14.71 33.81 -11.22
CA MET A 1 14.70 32.42 -11.74
C MET A 1 13.44 31.67 -11.22
N ASP A 2 12.27 32.09 -11.72
CA ASP A 2 10.99 31.45 -11.33
C ASP A 2 10.54 30.45 -12.41
N SER A 3 11.45 29.55 -12.81
CA SER A 3 11.21 28.66 -13.95
C SER A 3 10.73 27.26 -13.58
N ILE A 4 10.70 26.93 -12.29
CA ILE A 4 10.37 25.58 -11.81
C ILE A 4 9.46 25.66 -10.59
N LYS A 5 8.46 24.78 -10.51
CA LYS A 5 7.62 24.52 -9.35
C LYS A 5 7.59 23.00 -9.09
N ASN A 6 7.82 22.57 -7.85
CA ASN A 6 7.77 21.17 -7.45
C ASN A 6 6.56 20.96 -6.55
N ILE A 7 5.57 20.20 -6.98
CA ILE A 7 4.34 19.95 -6.23
C ILE A 7 4.14 18.48 -5.97
N ALA A 8 3.70 18.12 -4.77
CA ALA A 8 3.22 16.79 -4.45
C ALA A 8 1.69 16.77 -4.44
N ILE A 9 1.06 15.68 -4.87
CA ILE A 9 -0.40 15.53 -4.82
C ILE A 9 -0.77 14.51 -3.76
N ILE A 10 -1.53 14.96 -2.77
CA ILE A 10 -2.10 14.13 -1.69
C ILE A 10 -3.59 13.98 -1.94
N ALA A 11 -4.09 12.76 -1.90
CA ALA A 11 -5.52 12.47 -1.99
C ALA A 11 -5.85 11.17 -1.26
N HIS A 12 -7.09 11.06 -0.80
CA HIS A 12 -7.66 9.77 -0.44
C HIS A 12 -7.95 8.94 -1.70
N VAL A 13 -8.07 7.62 -1.52
CA VAL A 13 -8.53 6.70 -2.57
C VAL A 13 -9.88 7.22 -3.12
N ASP A 14 -10.07 7.13 -4.42
CA ASP A 14 -11.26 7.61 -5.13
C ASP A 14 -11.57 9.12 -5.09
N HIS A 15 -10.77 9.97 -4.45
CA HIS A 15 -10.97 11.43 -4.50
C HIS A 15 -10.66 12.05 -5.88
N GLY A 16 -10.12 11.25 -6.82
CA GLY A 16 -9.90 11.64 -8.22
C GLY A 16 -8.51 12.16 -8.53
N LYS A 17 -7.49 11.72 -7.77
CA LYS A 17 -6.08 12.10 -7.97
C LYS A 17 -5.59 11.79 -9.40
N THR A 18 -5.71 10.55 -9.84
CA THR A 18 -5.28 10.12 -11.18
C THR A 18 -6.03 10.89 -12.27
N THR A 19 -7.35 11.07 -12.11
CA THR A 19 -8.17 11.85 -13.06
C THR A 19 -7.69 13.30 -13.15
N LEU A 20 -7.34 13.94 -12.01
CA LEU A 20 -6.84 15.31 -12.02
C LEU A 20 -5.50 15.42 -12.74
N VAL A 21 -4.56 14.53 -12.45
CA VAL A 21 -3.26 14.53 -13.10
C VAL A 21 -3.39 14.26 -14.61
N ASP A 22 -4.22 13.32 -15.02
CA ASP A 22 -4.51 13.09 -16.45
C ASP A 22 -5.04 14.35 -17.14
N LYS A 23 -5.95 15.10 -16.48
CA LYS A 23 -6.46 16.35 -17.05
C LYS A 23 -5.40 17.45 -17.14
N ILE A 24 -4.50 17.52 -16.15
CA ILE A 24 -3.34 18.45 -16.23
C ILE A 24 -2.45 18.10 -17.43
N LEU A 25 -2.14 16.82 -17.61
CA LEU A 25 -1.33 16.34 -18.74
C LEU A 25 -1.98 16.65 -20.09
N HIS A 26 -3.28 16.43 -20.21
CA HIS A 26 -4.03 16.77 -21.43
C HIS A 26 -4.09 18.27 -21.68
N HIS A 27 -4.30 19.09 -20.65
CA HIS A 27 -4.36 20.55 -20.78
C HIS A 27 -3.03 21.14 -21.26
N CYS A 28 -1.90 20.59 -20.78
CA CYS A 28 -0.56 21.01 -21.19
C CYS A 28 -0.10 20.41 -22.54
N ASN A 29 -0.99 19.83 -23.34
CA ASN A 29 -0.76 19.33 -24.71
C ASN A 29 0.35 18.25 -24.83
N LEU A 30 0.55 17.44 -23.82
CA LEU A 30 1.52 16.33 -23.87
C LEU A 30 1.07 15.16 -24.76
N PHE A 31 -0.21 15.11 -25.13
CA PHE A 31 -0.77 14.11 -26.03
C PHE A 31 -1.22 14.74 -27.35
N ARG A 32 -0.91 14.08 -28.46
CA ARG A 32 -1.46 14.46 -29.76
C ARG A 32 -2.97 14.13 -29.79
N SER A 33 -3.77 15.01 -30.39
CA SER A 33 -5.23 14.93 -30.48
C SER A 33 -5.80 13.62 -31.06
N ASN A 34 -4.96 12.74 -31.61
CA ASN A 34 -5.34 11.46 -32.22
C ASN A 34 -4.87 10.20 -31.45
N GLU A 35 -4.18 10.35 -30.32
CA GLU A 35 -3.86 9.20 -29.48
C GLU A 35 -5.04 8.95 -28.54
N SER A 36 -5.79 7.87 -28.80
CA SER A 36 -6.76 7.34 -27.85
C SER A 36 -5.99 6.71 -26.68
N THR A 37 -5.49 7.56 -25.79
CA THR A 37 -4.95 7.12 -24.51
C THR A 37 -6.14 6.70 -23.66
N GLY A 38 -6.17 5.44 -23.25
CA GLY A 38 -7.19 4.94 -22.31
C GLY A 38 -7.23 5.80 -21.04
N ASP A 39 -8.36 5.85 -20.39
CA ASP A 39 -8.51 6.51 -19.09
C ASP A 39 -7.49 5.94 -18.08
N LEU A 40 -6.91 6.79 -17.21
CA LEU A 40 -5.94 6.46 -16.16
C LEU A 40 -4.50 6.15 -16.65
N ILE A 41 -3.88 7.13 -17.27
CA ILE A 41 -2.54 7.02 -17.88
C ILE A 41 -1.44 6.80 -16.82
N LEU A 42 -1.60 7.36 -15.62
CA LEU A 42 -0.63 7.19 -14.53
C LEU A 42 -0.64 5.81 -13.91
N ASP A 43 -1.80 5.14 -13.84
CA ASP A 43 -1.91 3.83 -13.21
C ASP A 43 -1.51 2.71 -14.18
N ASN A 44 -0.22 2.65 -14.53
CA ASN A 44 0.34 1.63 -15.42
C ASN A 44 0.44 0.24 -14.77
N ASN A 45 0.26 0.14 -13.46
CA ASN A 45 0.27 -1.11 -12.72
C ASN A 45 -1.17 -1.63 -12.58
N ASP A 46 -1.43 -2.85 -13.05
CA ASP A 46 -2.75 -3.47 -12.94
C ASP A 46 -3.24 -3.57 -11.48
N LEU A 47 -2.32 -3.74 -10.52
CA LEU A 47 -2.66 -3.76 -9.09
C LEU A 47 -3.13 -2.40 -8.57
N GLU A 48 -2.54 -1.30 -9.04
CA GLU A 48 -2.98 0.06 -8.70
C GLU A 48 -4.40 0.31 -9.21
N ARG A 49 -4.68 -0.08 -10.49
CA ARG A 49 -6.02 0.05 -11.09
C ARG A 49 -7.08 -0.79 -10.39
N GLU A 50 -6.78 -2.05 -10.09
CA GLU A 50 -7.72 -2.96 -9.44
C GLU A 50 -8.05 -2.55 -8.01
N ARG A 51 -7.08 -1.97 -7.31
CA ARG A 51 -7.22 -1.56 -5.91
C ARG A 51 -7.62 -0.10 -5.73
N GLY A 52 -7.55 0.71 -6.80
CA GLY A 52 -7.80 2.14 -6.76
C GLY A 52 -6.79 2.92 -5.91
N ILE A 53 -5.59 2.39 -5.65
CA ILE A 53 -4.56 3.00 -4.81
C ILE A 53 -3.26 3.21 -5.58
N THR A 54 -2.56 4.31 -5.32
CA THR A 54 -1.18 4.49 -5.76
C THR A 54 -0.25 3.71 -4.83
N ILE A 55 0.54 2.81 -5.41
CA ILE A 55 1.51 1.97 -4.69
C ILE A 55 2.90 2.57 -4.80
N LEU A 56 3.29 2.97 -6.01
CA LEU A 56 4.60 3.56 -6.31
C LEU A 56 4.44 5.03 -6.69
N SER A 57 5.27 5.87 -6.13
CA SER A 57 5.33 7.29 -6.52
C SER A 57 5.81 7.45 -7.96
N LYS A 58 5.22 8.38 -8.69
CA LYS A 58 5.59 8.71 -10.06
C LYS A 58 5.88 10.19 -10.17
N ASN A 59 6.88 10.53 -10.99
CA ASN A 59 7.23 11.90 -11.27
C ASN A 59 6.84 12.24 -12.71
N VAL A 60 6.12 13.33 -12.86
CA VAL A 60 5.65 13.86 -14.14
C VAL A 60 6.05 15.32 -14.22
N ALA A 61 6.38 15.83 -15.40
CA ALA A 61 6.66 17.24 -15.58
C ALA A 61 5.82 17.81 -16.72
N VAL A 62 5.26 18.99 -16.50
CA VAL A 62 4.49 19.73 -17.49
C VAL A 62 5.06 21.14 -17.64
N GLU A 63 4.87 21.75 -18.80
CA GLU A 63 5.17 23.17 -19.00
C GLU A 63 3.86 23.95 -19.09
N TYR A 64 3.72 24.98 -18.25
CA TYR A 64 2.57 25.88 -18.26
C TYR A 64 3.03 27.33 -18.16
N LYS A 65 2.62 28.16 -19.12
CA LYS A 65 3.03 29.58 -19.24
C LYS A 65 4.55 29.80 -19.16
N GLY A 66 5.35 28.85 -19.72
CA GLY A 66 6.81 28.92 -19.72
C GLY A 66 7.48 28.54 -18.39
N ILE A 67 6.71 28.01 -17.44
CA ILE A 67 7.20 27.52 -16.15
C ILE A 67 7.05 26.01 -16.13
N LYS A 68 8.12 25.29 -15.75
CA LYS A 68 8.10 23.85 -15.56
C LYS A 68 7.46 23.51 -14.22
N ILE A 69 6.44 22.67 -14.22
CA ILE A 69 5.79 22.15 -13.02
C ILE A 69 6.11 20.65 -12.92
N ASN A 70 6.91 20.28 -11.94
CA ASN A 70 7.13 18.89 -11.59
C ASN A 70 6.01 18.44 -10.64
N ILE A 71 5.32 17.37 -11.01
CA ILE A 71 4.22 16.79 -10.24
C ILE A 71 4.69 15.44 -9.69
N ILE A 72 4.67 15.31 -8.37
CA ILE A 72 5.07 14.12 -7.65
C ILE A 72 3.80 13.43 -7.15
N ASP A 73 3.47 12.29 -7.74
CA ASP A 73 2.34 11.47 -7.31
C ASP A 73 2.72 10.68 -6.05
N THR A 74 1.95 10.86 -4.96
CA THR A 74 2.25 10.25 -3.66
C THR A 74 1.32 9.10 -3.35
N PRO A 75 1.82 7.97 -2.78
CA PRO A 75 0.96 6.94 -2.21
C PRO A 75 0.08 7.52 -1.08
N GLY A 76 -1.18 7.07 -1.03
CA GLY A 76 -2.13 7.55 0.00
C GLY A 76 -2.19 6.67 1.26
N HIS A 77 -1.68 5.44 1.22
CA HIS A 77 -1.82 4.47 2.31
C HIS A 77 -0.63 4.52 3.29
N ALA A 78 -0.92 4.40 4.60
CA ALA A 78 0.09 4.47 5.66
C ALA A 78 1.19 3.39 5.55
N ASP A 79 0.87 2.20 5.00
CA ASP A 79 1.85 1.13 4.77
C ASP A 79 2.98 1.54 3.81
N PHE A 80 2.76 2.57 2.97
CA PHE A 80 3.75 3.15 2.06
C PHE A 80 4.36 4.46 2.61
N GLY A 81 4.19 4.76 3.91
CA GLY A 81 4.64 6.00 4.54
C GLY A 81 6.13 6.32 4.32
N GLY A 82 7.00 5.32 4.20
CA GLY A 82 8.42 5.54 3.89
C GLY A 82 8.67 6.08 2.47
N GLU A 83 7.79 5.78 1.53
CA GLU A 83 7.84 6.40 0.20
C GLU A 83 7.31 7.82 0.25
N VAL A 84 6.23 8.05 0.97
CA VAL A 84 5.64 9.38 1.15
C VAL A 84 6.66 10.37 1.70
N GLU A 85 7.34 10.04 2.79
CA GLU A 85 8.36 10.92 3.39
C GLU A 85 9.48 11.27 2.41
N ARG A 86 9.93 10.29 1.64
CA ARG A 86 11.02 10.49 0.67
C ARG A 86 10.61 11.42 -0.47
N VAL A 87 9.43 11.20 -1.04
CA VAL A 87 8.99 11.97 -2.20
C VAL A 87 8.53 13.36 -1.84
N LEU A 88 7.94 13.57 -0.65
CA LEU A 88 7.59 14.89 -0.15
C LEU A 88 8.82 15.81 0.03
N ASN A 89 9.99 15.25 0.35
CA ASN A 89 11.24 16.02 0.42
C ASN A 89 11.69 16.63 -0.92
N MET A 90 11.10 16.21 -2.04
CA MET A 90 11.38 16.79 -3.35
C MET A 90 10.44 17.97 -3.70
N ALA A 91 9.34 18.14 -2.98
CA ALA A 91 8.33 19.15 -3.25
C ALA A 91 8.58 20.48 -2.52
N ASP A 92 8.00 21.55 -3.03
CA ASP A 92 7.96 22.88 -2.43
C ASP A 92 6.52 23.26 -2.01
N GLY A 93 5.52 22.61 -2.61
CA GLY A 93 4.11 22.75 -2.26
C GLY A 93 3.37 21.44 -2.38
N VAL A 94 2.14 21.42 -1.84
CA VAL A 94 1.28 20.25 -1.83
C VAL A 94 -0.12 20.58 -2.28
N LEU A 95 -0.66 19.80 -3.21
CA LEU A 95 -2.09 19.83 -3.57
C LEU A 95 -2.82 18.79 -2.72
N LEU A 96 -3.66 19.24 -1.83
CA LEU A 96 -4.56 18.40 -1.05
C LEU A 96 -5.89 18.26 -1.77
N LEU A 97 -6.13 17.11 -2.39
CA LEU A 97 -7.35 16.82 -3.12
C LEU A 97 -8.38 16.15 -2.22
N VAL A 98 -9.55 16.76 -2.09
CA VAL A 98 -10.64 16.32 -1.21
C VAL A 98 -11.93 16.21 -2.02
N ASP A 99 -12.71 15.15 -1.80
CA ASP A 99 -14.04 14.98 -2.38
C ASP A 99 -15.04 15.94 -1.70
N ALA A 100 -15.82 16.68 -2.49
CA ALA A 100 -16.79 17.67 -2.01
C ALA A 100 -17.95 17.09 -1.18
N PHE A 101 -18.13 15.77 -1.20
CA PHE A 101 -19.17 15.08 -0.43
C PHE A 101 -18.59 14.35 0.79
N GLU A 102 -17.44 13.65 0.62
CA GLU A 102 -16.85 12.82 1.68
C GLU A 102 -16.01 13.65 2.67
N GLY A 103 -15.46 14.77 2.21
CA GLY A 103 -14.56 15.60 3.01
C GLY A 103 -13.17 14.94 3.22
N PRO A 104 -12.37 15.50 4.15
CA PRO A 104 -11.05 14.94 4.47
C PRO A 104 -11.20 13.61 5.19
N MET A 105 -10.54 12.56 4.63
CA MET A 105 -10.60 11.21 5.15
C MET A 105 -9.40 10.89 6.06
N PRO A 106 -9.53 9.93 7.02
CA PRO A 106 -8.47 9.64 7.99
C PRO A 106 -7.11 9.29 7.37
N GLN A 107 -7.06 8.62 6.22
CA GLN A 107 -5.80 8.28 5.55
C GLN A 107 -5.01 9.52 5.11
N THR A 108 -5.70 10.57 4.70
CA THR A 108 -5.11 11.84 4.28
C THR A 108 -4.36 12.52 5.43
N ARG A 109 -4.81 12.32 6.68
CA ARG A 109 -4.24 12.91 7.90
C ARG A 109 -2.73 12.63 8.04
N PHE A 110 -2.31 11.38 7.79
CA PHE A 110 -0.89 11.01 7.91
C PHE A 110 -0.02 11.74 6.87
N VAL A 111 -0.40 11.68 5.61
CA VAL A 111 0.39 12.28 4.51
C VAL A 111 0.40 13.80 4.64
N LEU A 112 -0.74 14.39 5.01
CA LEU A 112 -0.85 15.83 5.25
C LEU A 112 0.04 16.26 6.43
N LYS A 113 0.03 15.54 7.57
CA LYS A 113 0.92 15.86 8.72
C LYS A 113 2.38 15.91 8.28
N LYS A 114 2.84 14.91 7.50
CA LYS A 114 4.21 14.88 6.98
C LYS A 114 4.52 16.06 6.06
N ALA A 115 3.57 16.45 5.20
CA ALA A 115 3.71 17.62 4.34
C ALA A 115 3.80 18.93 5.15
N LEU A 116 2.98 19.07 6.20
CA LEU A 116 3.01 20.23 7.10
C LEU A 116 4.32 20.28 7.91
N ASP A 117 4.80 19.16 8.43
CA ASP A 117 6.08 19.08 9.16
C ASP A 117 7.27 19.46 8.28
N LEU A 118 7.22 19.12 6.97
CA LEU A 118 8.21 19.54 5.97
C LEU A 118 8.02 21.00 5.51
N LYS A 119 7.03 21.72 6.09
CA LYS A 119 6.74 23.12 5.75
C LYS A 119 6.40 23.36 4.29
N LEU A 120 5.74 22.38 3.66
CA LEU A 120 5.26 22.54 2.29
C LEU A 120 4.07 23.51 2.26
N LYS A 121 3.97 24.30 1.17
CA LYS A 121 2.87 25.23 0.96
C LYS A 121 1.62 24.47 0.51
N PRO A 122 0.51 24.46 1.31
CA PRO A 122 -0.68 23.72 0.91
C PRO A 122 -1.57 24.52 -0.04
N ILE A 123 -2.18 23.83 -1.00
CA ILE A 123 -3.30 24.29 -1.82
C ILE A 123 -4.38 23.20 -1.71
N VAL A 124 -5.60 23.60 -1.38
CA VAL A 124 -6.72 22.66 -1.26
C VAL A 124 -7.52 22.63 -2.56
N VAL A 125 -7.81 21.44 -3.03
CA VAL A 125 -8.62 21.19 -4.24
C VAL A 125 -9.86 20.40 -3.84
N VAL A 126 -11.00 21.08 -3.75
CA VAL A 126 -12.31 20.45 -3.48
C VAL A 126 -12.89 19.95 -4.80
N ASN A 127 -12.76 18.65 -5.03
CA ASN A 127 -13.13 17.98 -6.27
C ASN A 127 -14.53 17.37 -6.20
N LYS A 128 -15.10 17.08 -7.39
CA LYS A 128 -16.43 16.45 -7.53
C LYS A 128 -17.59 17.31 -7.04
N VAL A 129 -17.48 18.61 -7.18
CA VAL A 129 -18.59 19.55 -6.87
C VAL A 129 -19.79 19.40 -7.84
N ASP A 130 -19.67 18.54 -8.85
CA ASP A 130 -20.73 18.13 -9.76
C ASP A 130 -21.64 17.03 -9.18
N LYS A 131 -21.31 16.47 -8.01
CA LYS A 131 -22.16 15.50 -7.32
C LYS A 131 -23.38 16.18 -6.70
N GLU A 132 -24.53 15.50 -6.76
CA GLU A 132 -25.70 15.90 -5.98
C GLU A 132 -25.38 15.77 -4.49
N ASN A 133 -25.85 16.72 -3.69
CA ASN A 133 -25.61 16.80 -2.25
C ASN A 133 -24.13 17.05 -1.81
N CYS A 134 -23.30 17.61 -2.68
CA CYS A 134 -21.99 18.08 -2.26
C CYS A 134 -22.10 19.29 -1.31
N THR A 135 -21.20 19.39 -0.33
CA THR A 135 -21.11 20.46 0.66
C THR A 135 -19.73 21.11 0.65
N PRO A 136 -19.32 21.82 -0.43
CA PRO A 136 -17.96 22.32 -0.59
C PRO A 136 -17.50 23.28 0.50
N GLU A 137 -18.42 24.09 1.06
CA GLU A 137 -18.14 25.03 2.15
C GLU A 137 -17.83 24.28 3.47
N GLU A 138 -18.64 23.26 3.80
CA GLU A 138 -18.41 22.41 4.99
C GLU A 138 -17.12 21.60 4.85
N VAL A 139 -16.81 21.13 3.64
CA VAL A 139 -15.55 20.40 3.37
C VAL A 139 -14.34 21.34 3.55
N HIS A 140 -14.44 22.59 3.12
CA HIS A 140 -13.38 23.57 3.35
C HIS A 140 -13.13 23.78 4.85
N GLU A 141 -14.19 23.97 5.65
CA GLU A 141 -14.10 24.10 7.10
C GLU A 141 -13.50 22.83 7.74
N ALA A 142 -13.94 21.65 7.32
CA ALA A 142 -13.40 20.37 7.81
C ALA A 142 -11.90 20.18 7.49
N VAL A 143 -11.42 20.71 6.36
CA VAL A 143 -9.98 20.71 6.02
C VAL A 143 -9.24 21.70 6.92
N PHE A 144 -9.81 22.87 7.19
CA PHE A 144 -9.22 23.84 8.11
C PHE A 144 -9.09 23.24 9.52
N ASP A 145 -10.14 22.63 10.04
CA ASP A 145 -10.13 21.96 11.34
C ASP A 145 -9.08 20.83 11.37
N LEU A 146 -9.00 20.04 10.30
CA LEU A 146 -7.98 19.00 10.19
C LEU A 146 -6.55 19.56 10.24
N MET A 147 -6.27 20.65 9.52
CA MET A 147 -4.94 21.29 9.56
C MET A 147 -4.63 21.87 10.93
N PHE A 148 -5.63 22.46 11.58
CA PHE A 148 -5.51 22.98 12.95
C PHE A 148 -5.19 21.87 13.95
N ASP A 149 -5.91 20.75 13.88
CA ASP A 149 -5.65 19.55 14.69
C ASP A 149 -4.25 18.94 14.45
N LEU A 150 -3.73 19.11 13.25
CA LEU A 150 -2.38 18.67 12.88
C LEU A 150 -1.29 19.67 13.27
N GLU A 151 -1.63 20.71 14.03
CA GLU A 151 -0.70 21.75 14.48
C GLU A 151 -0.01 22.48 13.31
N ALA A 152 -0.77 22.78 12.24
CA ALA A 152 -0.26 23.57 11.12
C ALA A 152 0.15 24.96 11.58
N GLU A 153 1.20 25.52 10.98
CA GLU A 153 1.63 26.89 11.23
C GLU A 153 0.60 27.90 10.66
N GLU A 154 0.50 29.10 11.24
CA GLU A 154 -0.48 30.12 10.84
C GLU A 154 -0.50 30.38 9.32
N TRP A 155 0.66 30.46 8.70
CA TRP A 155 0.79 30.66 7.25
C TRP A 155 0.35 29.44 6.40
N GLN A 156 0.28 28.23 6.99
CA GLN A 156 -0.26 27.03 6.36
C GLN A 156 -1.78 26.96 6.48
N LEU A 157 -2.36 27.57 7.55
CA LEU A 157 -3.80 27.70 7.72
C LEU A 157 -4.42 28.73 6.76
N ASP A 158 -3.63 29.67 6.24
CA ASP A 158 -4.03 30.59 5.17
C ASP A 158 -3.79 29.95 3.79
N PHE A 159 -4.45 28.83 3.55
CA PHE A 159 -4.33 28.09 2.31
C PHE A 159 -5.36 28.52 1.26
N PRO A 160 -4.95 28.67 -0.01
CA PRO A 160 -5.89 28.90 -1.10
C PRO A 160 -6.67 27.63 -1.44
N THR A 161 -7.95 27.81 -1.83
CA THR A 161 -8.82 26.71 -2.22
C THR A 161 -9.34 26.89 -3.65
N VAL A 162 -9.34 25.76 -4.39
CA VAL A 162 -9.93 25.65 -5.71
C VAL A 162 -11.03 24.59 -5.68
N TYR A 163 -12.14 24.86 -6.32
CA TYR A 163 -13.30 23.99 -6.41
C TYR A 163 -13.52 23.54 -7.86
N GLY A 164 -13.96 22.30 -8.07
CA GLY A 164 -14.26 21.89 -9.43
C GLY A 164 -14.58 20.41 -9.60
N SER A 165 -14.59 19.99 -10.87
CA SER A 165 -14.74 18.61 -11.27
C SER A 165 -13.62 18.22 -12.22
N ALA A 166 -12.66 17.44 -11.74
CA ALA A 166 -11.60 16.90 -12.58
C ALA A 166 -12.18 16.05 -13.71
N LYS A 167 -13.24 15.29 -13.47
CA LYS A 167 -13.93 14.50 -14.49
C LYS A 167 -14.45 15.38 -15.63
N ASN A 168 -15.08 16.50 -15.30
CA ASN A 168 -15.68 17.44 -16.25
C ASN A 168 -14.69 18.53 -16.72
N ASN A 169 -13.42 18.42 -16.36
CA ASN A 169 -12.32 19.27 -16.82
C ASN A 169 -12.47 20.77 -16.52
N TRP A 170 -12.94 21.13 -15.31
CA TRP A 170 -13.03 22.52 -14.90
C TRP A 170 -12.67 22.73 -13.43
N MET A 171 -12.07 23.88 -13.11
CA MET A 171 -11.72 24.35 -11.76
C MET A 171 -12.03 25.84 -11.63
N SER A 172 -12.41 26.30 -10.44
CA SER A 172 -12.76 27.69 -10.14
C SER A 172 -12.37 28.08 -8.71
N LYS A 173 -12.15 29.36 -8.47
CA LYS A 173 -11.99 29.91 -7.10
C LYS A 173 -13.33 30.02 -6.34
N ASP A 174 -14.46 29.92 -7.05
CA ASP A 174 -15.82 29.90 -6.48
C ASP A 174 -16.56 28.67 -7.00
N TRP A 175 -17.01 27.79 -6.10
CA TRP A 175 -17.65 26.54 -6.47
C TRP A 175 -19.01 26.69 -7.20
N LYS A 176 -19.64 27.87 -7.06
CA LYS A 176 -20.91 28.21 -7.74
C LYS A 176 -20.70 28.64 -9.19
N THR A 177 -19.45 28.95 -9.56
CA THR A 177 -19.10 29.47 -10.88
C THR A 177 -18.28 28.44 -11.65
N GLN A 178 -18.90 27.75 -12.59
CA GLN A 178 -18.21 26.81 -13.46
C GLN A 178 -17.40 27.55 -14.52
N THR A 179 -16.14 27.12 -14.69
CA THR A 179 -15.23 27.56 -15.76
C THR A 179 -15.19 26.54 -16.90
N GLU A 180 -14.44 26.82 -17.96
CA GLU A 180 -14.29 25.92 -19.11
C GLU A 180 -13.03 25.05 -19.05
N SER A 181 -12.15 25.28 -18.06
CA SER A 181 -10.86 24.61 -18.00
C SER A 181 -10.32 24.45 -16.58
N ILE A 182 -9.21 23.74 -16.44
CA ILE A 182 -8.46 23.58 -15.17
C ILE A 182 -7.43 24.69 -14.95
N GLU A 183 -7.32 25.67 -15.85
CA GLU A 183 -6.35 26.78 -15.74
C GLU A 183 -6.35 27.47 -14.38
N PRO A 184 -7.50 27.74 -13.72
CA PRO A 184 -7.51 28.37 -12.40
C PRO A 184 -6.69 27.62 -11.34
N LEU A 185 -6.62 26.28 -11.43
CA LEU A 185 -5.77 25.46 -10.57
C LEU A 185 -4.28 25.67 -10.90
N LEU A 186 -3.92 25.62 -12.19
CA LEU A 186 -2.54 25.81 -12.61
C LEU A 186 -2.04 27.23 -12.30
N ASP A 187 -2.88 28.24 -12.49
CA ASP A 187 -2.57 29.61 -12.13
C ASP A 187 -2.35 29.77 -10.60
N MET A 188 -3.17 29.10 -9.80
CA MET A 188 -3.00 29.08 -8.34
C MET A 188 -1.68 28.40 -7.93
N VAL A 189 -1.29 27.31 -8.60
CA VAL A 189 0.02 26.67 -8.38
C VAL A 189 1.16 27.65 -8.67
N LEU A 190 1.09 28.39 -9.78
CA LEU A 190 2.13 29.38 -10.11
C LEU A 190 2.19 30.54 -9.11
N GLU A 191 1.04 30.97 -8.59
CA GLU A 191 0.91 32.11 -7.68
C GLU A 191 1.36 31.75 -6.25
N HIS A 192 0.96 30.56 -5.72
CA HIS A 192 1.11 30.24 -4.31
C HIS A 192 2.24 29.27 -3.98
N VAL A 193 2.63 28.36 -4.88
CA VAL A 193 3.76 27.47 -4.63
C VAL A 193 5.06 28.25 -4.82
N PRO A 194 5.97 28.27 -3.82
CA PRO A 194 7.26 28.94 -3.97
C PRO A 194 8.12 28.24 -5.06
N SER A 195 9.01 29.00 -5.65
CA SER A 195 10.09 28.40 -6.44
C SER A 195 11.08 27.70 -5.51
N PRO A 196 11.80 26.66 -5.99
CA PRO A 196 12.77 25.95 -5.17
C PRO A 196 13.79 26.90 -4.53
N GLU A 197 14.00 26.75 -3.23
CA GLU A 197 15.06 27.47 -2.53
C GLU A 197 16.41 26.89 -2.98
N ILE A 198 17.19 27.70 -3.69
CA ILE A 198 18.53 27.35 -4.15
C ILE A 198 19.55 27.83 -3.13
N LYS A 199 20.22 26.90 -2.48
CA LYS A 199 21.33 27.21 -1.56
C LYS A 199 22.62 27.34 -2.34
N GLU A 200 23.43 28.35 -2.02
CA GLU A 200 24.78 28.46 -2.57
C GLU A 200 25.69 27.37 -2.02
N GLY A 201 26.57 26.85 -2.85
CA GLY A 201 27.57 25.86 -2.45
C GLY A 201 27.82 24.78 -3.50
N ASN A 202 28.63 23.82 -3.13
CA ASN A 202 29.03 22.70 -3.97
C ASN A 202 27.86 21.77 -4.27
N THR A 203 27.94 21.04 -5.35
CA THR A 203 26.91 20.10 -5.81
C THR A 203 26.45 19.15 -4.72
N GLN A 204 25.14 19.07 -4.53
CA GLN A 204 24.53 18.22 -3.51
C GLN A 204 23.11 17.78 -3.91
N MET A 205 22.91 16.48 -3.98
CA MET A 205 21.62 15.85 -4.29
C MET A 205 21.38 14.63 -3.40
N LEU A 206 20.23 14.55 -2.78
CA LEU A 206 19.81 13.35 -2.04
C LEU A 206 19.09 12.38 -2.99
N ILE A 207 19.47 11.11 -2.97
CA ILE A 207 18.76 10.07 -3.70
C ILE A 207 17.49 9.70 -2.91
N THR A 208 16.34 10.08 -3.43
CA THR A 208 15.05 9.90 -2.78
C THR A 208 14.24 8.75 -3.36
N SER A 209 14.47 8.41 -4.62
CA SER A 209 13.77 7.32 -5.29
C SER A 209 14.73 6.58 -6.22
N LEU A 210 14.34 5.36 -6.60
CA LEU A 210 15.10 4.49 -7.47
C LEU A 210 14.18 3.91 -8.53
N ASP A 211 14.65 3.91 -9.77
CA ASP A 211 14.00 3.22 -10.87
C ASP A 211 14.97 2.23 -11.52
N PHE A 212 14.45 1.35 -12.34
CA PHE A 212 15.23 0.33 -13.02
C PHE A 212 14.81 0.20 -14.47
N SER A 213 15.80 0.21 -15.35
CA SER A 213 15.63 -0.10 -16.77
C SER A 213 16.44 -1.33 -17.14
N SER A 214 15.86 -2.23 -17.92
CA SER A 214 16.56 -3.42 -18.43
C SER A 214 17.77 -3.08 -19.30
N PHE A 215 17.84 -1.87 -19.86
CA PHE A 215 18.92 -1.41 -20.73
C PHE A 215 20.02 -0.65 -19.99
N THR A 216 19.63 0.20 -19.03
CA THR A 216 20.57 1.13 -18.36
C THR A 216 20.85 0.72 -16.90
N GLY A 217 20.16 -0.26 -16.39
CA GLY A 217 20.27 -0.70 -15.00
C GLY A 217 19.55 0.24 -14.02
N ARG A 218 20.13 0.41 -12.84
CA ARG A 218 19.58 1.25 -11.76
C ARG A 218 19.71 2.73 -12.09
N ILE A 219 18.66 3.49 -11.76
CA ILE A 219 18.53 4.93 -12.02
C ILE A 219 18.27 5.61 -10.69
N ALA A 220 19.15 6.52 -10.29
CA ALA A 220 19.00 7.33 -9.10
C ALA A 220 18.12 8.55 -9.41
N ILE A 221 17.10 8.79 -8.59
CA ILE A 221 16.18 9.92 -8.74
C ILE A 221 16.22 10.77 -7.47
N GLY A 222 16.26 12.10 -7.66
CA GLY A 222 16.21 13.05 -6.57
C GLY A 222 16.10 14.49 -7.07
N ARG A 223 16.06 15.41 -6.10
CA ARG A 223 16.12 16.84 -6.36
C ARG A 223 17.54 17.34 -6.14
N LEU A 224 18.06 18.08 -7.13
CA LEU A 224 19.34 18.77 -6.99
C LEU A 224 19.13 19.98 -6.07
N GLN A 225 19.72 19.97 -4.87
CA GLN A 225 19.49 21.01 -3.87
C GLN A 225 20.36 22.22 -4.07
N ARG A 226 21.62 22.02 -4.54
CA ARG A 226 22.57 23.08 -4.82
C ARG A 226 23.60 22.67 -5.86
N GLY A 227 24.23 23.65 -6.49
CA GLY A 227 25.20 23.43 -7.55
C GLY A 227 24.57 23.00 -8.87
N HIS A 228 25.32 22.26 -9.64
CA HIS A 228 24.90 21.74 -10.94
C HIS A 228 25.42 20.30 -11.14
N LEU A 229 24.84 19.61 -12.10
CA LEU A 229 25.28 18.28 -12.55
C LEU A 229 25.51 18.33 -14.07
N ASP A 230 26.64 17.76 -14.51
CA ASP A 230 26.96 17.59 -15.91
C ASP A 230 27.14 16.12 -16.29
N THR A 231 26.88 15.82 -17.57
CA THR A 231 27.21 14.51 -18.13
C THR A 231 28.73 14.30 -18.05
N ALA A 232 29.15 13.11 -17.65
CA ALA A 232 30.53 12.71 -17.40
C ALA A 232 31.23 13.39 -16.19
N MET A 233 30.51 14.17 -15.37
CA MET A 233 31.02 14.76 -14.14
C MET A 233 31.45 13.67 -13.14
N LYS A 234 32.56 13.92 -12.45
CA LYS A 234 33.00 13.12 -11.30
C LYS A 234 32.27 13.61 -10.06
N VAL A 235 31.75 12.69 -9.26
CA VAL A 235 31.03 12.97 -8.02
C VAL A 235 31.46 12.00 -6.94
N ASN A 236 31.21 12.33 -5.69
CA ASN A 236 31.30 11.39 -4.58
C ASN A 236 29.89 10.94 -4.19
N LEU A 237 29.70 9.64 -4.13
CA LEU A 237 28.53 9.04 -3.50
C LEU A 237 28.84 8.86 -2.00
N ILE A 238 28.12 9.59 -1.15
CA ILE A 238 28.26 9.49 0.31
C ILE A 238 27.16 8.58 0.83
N LYS A 239 27.58 7.45 1.41
CA LYS A 239 26.69 6.47 2.00
C LYS A 239 26.11 6.97 3.31
N ARG A 240 25.05 6.31 3.81
CA ARG A 240 24.45 6.65 5.12
C ARG A 240 25.41 6.49 6.30
N ASP A 241 26.38 5.58 6.20
CA ASP A 241 27.44 5.37 7.20
C ASP A 241 28.59 6.39 7.09
N GLY A 242 28.49 7.34 6.14
CA GLY A 242 29.53 8.33 5.86
C GLY A 242 30.63 7.85 4.91
N THR A 243 30.57 6.60 4.44
CA THR A 243 31.56 6.08 3.46
C THR A 243 31.42 6.85 2.14
N ARG A 244 32.57 7.25 1.57
CA ARG A 244 32.64 7.98 0.30
C ARG A 244 33.07 7.05 -0.82
N VAL A 245 32.30 6.99 -1.87
CA VAL A 245 32.57 6.17 -3.07
C VAL A 245 32.69 7.09 -4.27
N PRO A 246 33.90 7.27 -4.85
CA PRO A 246 34.07 8.01 -6.08
C PRO A 246 33.26 7.39 -7.21
N SER A 247 32.49 8.21 -7.92
CA SER A 247 31.59 7.78 -8.99
C SER A 247 31.64 8.76 -10.14
N LYS A 248 31.10 8.34 -11.30
CA LYS A 248 31.01 9.17 -12.50
C LYS A 248 29.63 9.06 -13.10
N ILE A 249 29.00 10.19 -13.38
CA ILE A 249 27.71 10.28 -14.07
C ILE A 249 27.91 9.84 -15.53
N LYS A 250 27.11 8.87 -16.00
CA LYS A 250 27.10 8.47 -17.41
C LYS A 250 26.07 9.25 -18.21
N GLU A 251 24.86 9.37 -17.68
CA GLU A 251 23.77 10.11 -18.32
C GLU A 251 22.94 10.86 -17.29
N LEU A 252 22.45 12.02 -17.70
CA LEU A 252 21.49 12.85 -16.97
C LEU A 252 20.17 12.91 -17.71
N HIS A 253 19.08 12.83 -16.99
CA HIS A 253 17.73 12.95 -17.53
C HIS A 253 16.88 13.88 -16.68
N LEU A 254 16.09 14.72 -17.32
CA LEU A 254 15.00 15.49 -16.72
C LEU A 254 13.66 14.83 -17.03
N PHE A 255 12.69 15.02 -16.14
CA PHE A 255 11.32 14.60 -16.38
C PHE A 255 10.68 15.51 -17.44
N ASP A 256 9.97 14.90 -18.39
CA ASP A 256 9.28 15.56 -19.49
C ASP A 256 8.02 14.74 -19.82
N GLY A 257 6.84 15.29 -19.54
CA GLY A 257 5.61 14.53 -19.58
C GLY A 257 5.64 13.33 -18.63
N LEU A 258 5.23 12.19 -19.13
CA LEU A 258 5.32 10.88 -18.45
C LEU A 258 6.69 10.21 -18.62
N GLY A 259 7.57 10.79 -19.41
CA GLY A 259 8.87 10.22 -19.75
C GLY A 259 10.04 11.01 -19.15
N ARG A 260 11.20 10.75 -19.73
CA ARG A 260 12.44 11.42 -19.39
C ARG A 260 13.18 11.83 -20.65
N LYS A 261 13.74 13.03 -20.62
CA LYS A 261 14.56 13.57 -21.69
C LYS A 261 16.02 13.59 -21.24
N LYS A 262 16.91 13.05 -22.06
CA LYS A 262 18.36 13.14 -21.85
C LYS A 262 18.81 14.59 -22.00
N VAL A 263 19.63 15.05 -21.06
CA VAL A 263 20.21 16.40 -21.02
C VAL A 263 21.68 16.31 -20.66
N ASP A 264 22.44 17.35 -21.02
CA ASP A 264 23.87 17.43 -20.70
C ASP A 264 24.13 18.13 -19.38
N HIS A 265 23.18 18.95 -18.92
CA HIS A 265 23.33 19.83 -17.77
C HIS A 265 22.02 19.92 -16.96
N VAL A 266 22.13 19.97 -15.63
CA VAL A 266 21.01 20.18 -14.69
C VAL A 266 21.41 21.17 -13.62
N GLU A 267 20.57 22.18 -13.40
CA GLU A 267 20.71 23.20 -12.35
C GLU A 267 19.97 22.83 -11.06
N ALA A 268 20.40 23.42 -9.95
CA ALA A 268 19.74 23.26 -8.66
C ALA A 268 18.26 23.67 -8.70
N GLY A 269 17.43 22.94 -7.95
CA GLY A 269 15.99 23.12 -7.86
C GLY A 269 15.18 22.12 -8.69
N ASP A 270 15.75 21.51 -9.74
CA ASP A 270 15.02 20.56 -10.59
C ASP A 270 15.12 19.12 -10.10
N LEU A 271 14.14 18.31 -10.51
CA LEU A 271 14.14 16.86 -10.32
C LEU A 271 14.87 16.20 -11.47
N CYS A 272 15.84 15.36 -11.16
CA CYS A 272 16.60 14.67 -12.18
C CYS A 272 16.78 13.17 -11.89
N ALA A 273 17.06 12.44 -12.95
CA ALA A 273 17.38 11.03 -12.93
C ALA A 273 18.80 10.81 -13.45
N ILE A 274 19.62 10.08 -12.71
CA ILE A 274 21.04 9.86 -12.97
C ILE A 274 21.29 8.39 -13.24
N ILE A 275 21.99 8.12 -14.34
CA ILE A 275 22.36 6.78 -14.77
C ILE A 275 23.87 6.63 -14.70
N GLY A 276 24.32 5.44 -14.29
CA GLY A 276 25.73 5.03 -14.31
C GLY A 276 26.44 5.18 -12.98
N LEU A 277 25.74 5.44 -11.90
CA LEU A 277 26.26 5.30 -10.55
C LEU A 277 26.14 3.83 -10.13
N ASP A 278 27.21 3.30 -9.55
CA ASP A 278 27.22 1.92 -9.07
C ASP A 278 27.06 1.87 -7.54
N GLY A 279 26.30 0.86 -7.06
CA GLY A 279 26.16 0.55 -5.65
C GLY A 279 25.48 1.62 -4.79
N PHE A 280 24.72 2.54 -5.37
CA PHE A 280 23.98 3.55 -4.62
C PHE A 280 22.70 2.97 -4.00
N GLU A 281 22.26 3.61 -2.92
CA GLU A 281 21.02 3.31 -2.23
C GLU A 281 20.20 4.58 -2.04
N ILE A 282 18.90 4.42 -1.81
CA ILE A 282 18.05 5.55 -1.43
C ILE A 282 18.52 6.10 -0.07
N GLY A 283 18.62 7.43 0.05
CA GLY A 283 19.18 8.11 1.23
C GLY A 283 20.68 8.40 1.14
N ASP A 284 21.37 7.89 0.11
CA ASP A 284 22.75 8.31 -0.19
C ASP A 284 22.77 9.72 -0.77
N THR A 285 23.84 10.44 -0.56
CA THR A 285 24.04 11.79 -1.13
C THR A 285 25.02 11.74 -2.29
N ILE A 286 24.62 12.30 -3.44
CA ILE A 286 25.52 12.63 -4.53
C ILE A 286 26.08 14.02 -4.22
N ALA A 287 27.38 14.11 -4.06
CA ALA A 287 28.09 15.30 -3.64
C ALA A 287 29.23 15.66 -4.60
N ASP A 288 29.68 16.90 -4.49
CA ASP A 288 30.88 17.38 -5.18
C ASP A 288 32.07 16.44 -4.97
N PHE A 289 32.96 16.36 -5.98
CA PHE A 289 34.10 15.45 -5.92
C PHE A 289 35.21 15.95 -4.99
N GLU A 290 35.47 17.26 -4.95
CA GLU A 290 36.59 17.82 -4.17
C GLU A 290 36.19 18.13 -2.72
N ALA A 291 34.98 18.68 -2.53
CA ALA A 291 34.45 19.05 -1.23
C ALA A 291 33.08 18.38 -0.96
N PRO A 292 33.07 17.06 -0.74
CA PRO A 292 31.83 16.31 -0.56
C PRO A 292 31.19 16.57 0.80
N GLU A 293 29.92 16.96 0.80
CA GLU A 293 29.09 17.16 1.99
C GLU A 293 27.84 16.29 1.92
N ALA A 294 27.57 15.53 3.00
CA ALA A 294 26.36 14.71 3.09
C ALA A 294 25.13 15.55 3.44
N LEU A 295 24.00 15.21 2.84
CA LEU A 295 22.69 15.65 3.32
C LEU A 295 22.22 14.80 4.50
N PRO A 296 21.35 15.33 5.39
CA PRO A 296 20.73 14.53 6.41
C PRO A 296 20.03 13.33 5.77
N SER A 297 20.31 12.13 6.29
CA SER A 297 19.65 10.93 5.80
C SER A 297 18.16 10.97 6.15
N ILE A 298 17.32 10.52 5.24
CA ILE A 298 15.88 10.37 5.51
C ILE A 298 15.72 9.22 6.49
N SER A 299 15.12 9.48 7.66
CA SER A 299 14.77 8.41 8.58
C SER A 299 13.62 7.60 7.96
N ILE A 300 13.86 6.33 7.73
CA ILE A 300 12.82 5.41 7.29
C ILE A 300 12.37 4.64 8.51
N ASP A 301 11.07 4.68 8.81
CA ASP A 301 10.51 3.88 9.90
C ASP A 301 10.84 2.41 9.67
N GLU A 302 11.21 1.74 10.74
CA GLU A 302 11.54 0.32 10.69
C GLU A 302 10.29 -0.53 10.38
N PRO A 303 10.48 -1.71 9.76
CA PRO A 303 9.37 -2.64 9.57
C PRO A 303 8.77 -3.06 10.92
N THR A 304 7.46 -3.20 10.96
CA THR A 304 6.70 -3.62 12.15
C THR A 304 6.19 -5.05 12.06
N MET A 305 6.19 -5.62 10.87
CA MET A 305 5.68 -6.97 10.59
C MET A 305 6.68 -7.83 9.83
N SER A 306 6.51 -9.15 9.97
CA SER A 306 7.25 -10.14 9.20
C SER A 306 6.32 -11.26 8.72
N MET A 307 6.66 -11.88 7.60
CA MET A 307 6.00 -13.07 7.09
C MET A 307 7.03 -14.10 6.66
N LEU A 308 6.71 -15.37 6.84
CA LEU A 308 7.50 -16.48 6.34
C LEU A 308 7.12 -16.76 4.89
N PHE A 309 8.10 -16.72 4.00
CA PHE A 309 8.01 -17.14 2.61
C PHE A 309 8.74 -18.48 2.47
N THR A 310 8.10 -19.45 1.84
CA THR A 310 8.71 -20.77 1.61
C THR A 310 8.31 -21.33 0.25
N ILE A 311 9.07 -22.27 -0.25
CA ILE A 311 8.69 -23.01 -1.46
C ILE A 311 7.35 -23.72 -1.24
N ASN A 312 6.59 -23.89 -2.31
CA ASN A 312 5.40 -24.73 -2.27
C ASN A 312 5.82 -26.20 -2.24
N ASP A 313 5.46 -26.92 -1.20
CA ASP A 313 5.68 -28.37 -1.03
C ASP A 313 4.35 -29.15 -1.04
N SER A 314 3.27 -28.52 -1.54
CA SER A 314 1.97 -29.17 -1.64
C SER A 314 1.93 -30.27 -2.72
N PRO A 315 0.95 -31.19 -2.68
CA PRO A 315 0.74 -32.16 -3.75
C PRO A 315 0.41 -31.57 -5.13
N PHE A 316 0.21 -30.24 -5.20
CA PHE A 316 -0.01 -29.49 -6.46
C PHE A 316 1.20 -28.67 -6.90
N PHE A 317 2.33 -28.81 -6.23
CA PHE A 317 3.59 -28.17 -6.58
C PHE A 317 3.89 -28.24 -8.07
N GLY A 318 4.24 -27.09 -8.67
CA GLY A 318 4.67 -26.98 -10.07
C GLY A 318 3.57 -27.17 -11.12
N LYS A 319 2.30 -27.28 -10.72
CA LYS A 319 1.20 -27.39 -11.68
C LYS A 319 0.84 -26.06 -12.35
N GLU A 320 0.99 -24.96 -11.65
CA GLU A 320 0.50 -23.66 -12.08
C GLU A 320 1.63 -22.63 -12.23
N GLY A 321 2.65 -22.67 -11.37
CA GLY A 321 3.76 -21.72 -11.37
C GLY A 321 4.91 -22.11 -12.29
N LYS A 322 5.59 -21.09 -12.84
CA LYS A 322 6.84 -21.24 -13.61
C LYS A 322 8.07 -21.19 -12.70
N PHE A 323 8.03 -20.36 -11.68
CA PHE A 323 9.13 -20.09 -10.76
C PHE A 323 8.81 -20.69 -9.39
N VAL A 324 9.32 -21.91 -9.14
CA VAL A 324 8.91 -22.75 -8.01
C VAL A 324 10.07 -23.09 -7.05
N THR A 325 11.31 -22.72 -7.38
CA THR A 325 12.48 -23.08 -6.58
C THR A 325 12.86 -21.98 -5.59
N SER A 326 13.53 -22.36 -4.49
CA SER A 326 14.05 -21.41 -3.50
C SER A 326 14.99 -20.37 -4.11
N ARG A 327 15.78 -20.75 -5.12
CA ARG A 327 16.64 -19.83 -5.84
C ARG A 327 15.84 -18.76 -6.57
N HIS A 328 14.78 -19.10 -7.29
CA HIS A 328 13.93 -18.15 -7.98
C HIS A 328 13.28 -17.15 -7.00
N ILE A 329 12.77 -17.68 -5.87
CA ILE A 329 12.14 -16.84 -4.84
C ILE A 329 13.16 -15.89 -4.24
N ARG A 330 14.35 -16.38 -3.87
CA ARG A 330 15.44 -15.56 -3.32
C ARG A 330 15.83 -14.42 -4.27
N GLU A 331 16.17 -14.74 -5.52
CA GLU A 331 16.58 -13.76 -6.52
C GLU A 331 15.50 -12.69 -6.76
N ARG A 332 14.24 -13.08 -6.67
CA ARG A 332 13.13 -12.14 -6.80
C ARG A 332 12.98 -11.23 -5.57
N LEU A 333 13.10 -11.78 -4.36
CA LEU A 333 13.07 -11.02 -3.12
C LEU A 333 14.25 -10.06 -3.03
N GLU A 334 15.45 -10.49 -3.38
CA GLU A 334 16.65 -9.62 -3.42
C GLU A 334 16.46 -8.43 -4.37
N ARG A 335 15.89 -8.66 -5.56
CA ARG A 335 15.54 -7.57 -6.48
C ARG A 335 14.49 -6.60 -5.94
N GLU A 336 13.57 -7.08 -5.12
CA GLU A 336 12.60 -6.20 -4.45
C GLU A 336 13.28 -5.29 -3.43
N LEU A 337 14.21 -5.85 -2.64
CA LEU A 337 14.97 -5.07 -1.65
C LEU A 337 15.81 -3.95 -2.27
N GLU A 338 16.26 -4.12 -3.51
CA GLU A 338 16.96 -3.05 -4.23
C GLU A 338 16.10 -1.82 -4.44
N LYS A 339 14.79 -2.00 -4.57
CA LYS A 339 13.82 -0.93 -4.84
C LYS A 339 13.10 -0.45 -3.59
N ASN A 340 12.97 -1.30 -2.57
CA ASN A 340 12.13 -1.05 -1.40
C ASN A 340 12.92 -1.14 -0.10
N LEU A 341 13.33 0.02 0.42
CA LEU A 341 14.10 0.12 1.67
C LEU A 341 13.29 -0.16 2.94
N ALA A 342 11.96 -0.12 2.85
CA ALA A 342 11.08 -0.42 3.97
C ALA A 342 10.95 -1.93 4.20
N MET A 343 11.57 -2.74 3.34
CA MET A 343 11.60 -4.20 3.46
C MET A 343 12.99 -4.69 3.90
N ARG A 344 13.00 -5.81 4.61
CA ARG A 344 14.23 -6.54 4.94
C ARG A 344 14.00 -8.03 4.68
N LEU A 345 15.07 -8.73 4.35
CA LEU A 345 15.08 -10.17 4.12
C LEU A 345 16.07 -10.82 5.08
N GLU A 346 15.60 -11.83 5.78
CA GLU A 346 16.44 -12.68 6.63
C GLU A 346 16.36 -14.13 6.15
N THR A 347 17.50 -14.76 6.03
CA THR A 347 17.58 -16.18 5.71
C THR A 347 17.48 -16.99 7.00
N THR A 348 16.71 -18.07 6.97
CA THR A 348 16.61 -18.99 8.10
C THR A 348 17.66 -20.10 7.97
N ASP A 349 17.72 -20.99 8.97
CA ASP A 349 18.57 -22.20 8.90
C ASP A 349 18.21 -23.14 7.74
N SER A 350 17.05 -22.95 7.13
CA SER A 350 16.60 -23.69 5.94
C SER A 350 16.78 -22.86 4.67
N ALA A 351 17.42 -23.42 3.67
CA ALA A 351 17.62 -22.76 2.37
C ALA A 351 16.29 -22.43 1.62
N ASP A 352 15.19 -23.05 2.02
CA ASP A 352 13.87 -22.93 1.38
C ASP A 352 12.91 -21.98 2.11
N LYS A 353 13.39 -21.33 3.18
CA LYS A 353 12.57 -20.46 4.04
C LYS A 353 13.21 -19.10 4.20
N PHE A 354 12.43 -18.06 4.00
CA PHE A 354 12.83 -16.67 4.06
C PHE A 354 11.88 -15.90 4.97
N ILE A 355 12.42 -15.07 5.86
CA ILE A 355 11.61 -14.12 6.63
C ILE A 355 11.69 -12.77 5.93
N VAL A 356 10.54 -12.29 5.48
CA VAL A 356 10.41 -10.99 4.83
C VAL A 356 9.75 -10.04 5.79
N TYR A 357 10.41 -8.92 6.06
CA TYR A 357 9.93 -7.85 6.93
C TYR A 357 9.34 -6.72 6.11
N GLY A 358 8.25 -6.14 6.60
CA GLY A 358 7.55 -5.02 5.97
C GLY A 358 6.80 -4.17 6.98
N ARG A 359 6.19 -3.08 6.52
CA ARG A 359 5.47 -2.14 7.40
C ARG A 359 4.09 -2.63 7.80
N GLY A 360 3.41 -3.37 6.92
CA GLY A 360 2.05 -3.84 7.16
C GLY A 360 1.68 -5.02 6.27
N VAL A 361 0.47 -5.55 6.49
CA VAL A 361 -0.05 -6.68 5.71
C VAL A 361 -0.23 -6.29 4.25
N LEU A 362 -0.75 -5.09 3.96
CA LEU A 362 -0.96 -4.60 2.60
C LEU A 362 0.36 -4.49 1.83
N HIS A 363 1.40 -3.95 2.46
CA HIS A 363 2.73 -3.83 1.84
C HIS A 363 3.28 -5.19 1.40
N LEU A 364 3.22 -6.21 2.29
CA LEU A 364 3.68 -7.55 1.97
C LEU A 364 2.75 -8.28 0.99
N SER A 365 1.43 -8.04 1.05
CA SER A 365 0.48 -8.65 0.10
C SER A 365 0.65 -8.13 -1.33
N VAL A 366 1.02 -6.87 -1.51
CA VAL A 366 1.37 -6.31 -2.82
C VAL A 366 2.57 -7.05 -3.44
N LEU A 367 3.61 -7.30 -2.65
CA LEU A 367 4.76 -8.09 -3.12
C LEU A 367 4.32 -9.51 -3.52
N ILE A 368 3.55 -10.19 -2.67
CA ILE A 368 3.08 -11.56 -2.92
C ILE A 368 2.22 -11.60 -4.19
N GLU A 369 1.30 -10.66 -4.36
CA GLU A 369 0.43 -10.61 -5.54
C GLU A 369 1.22 -10.29 -6.81
N THR A 370 2.23 -9.41 -6.74
CA THR A 370 3.14 -9.14 -7.85
C THR A 370 3.90 -10.40 -8.26
N MET A 371 4.47 -11.12 -7.30
CA MET A 371 5.15 -12.40 -7.55
C MET A 371 4.20 -13.44 -8.16
N ARG A 372 2.97 -13.53 -7.66
CA ARG A 372 1.93 -14.40 -8.20
C ARG A 372 1.67 -14.13 -9.68
N ARG A 373 1.52 -12.87 -10.07
CA ARG A 373 1.30 -12.46 -11.48
C ARG A 373 2.51 -12.67 -12.37
N GLU A 374 3.71 -12.55 -11.81
CA GLU A 374 4.96 -12.88 -12.49
C GLU A 374 5.12 -14.40 -12.73
N GLY A 375 4.26 -15.25 -12.15
CA GLY A 375 4.26 -16.70 -12.33
C GLY A 375 4.99 -17.47 -11.24
N TYR A 376 5.21 -16.89 -10.08
CA TYR A 376 5.78 -17.57 -8.92
C TYR A 376 4.73 -18.43 -8.20
N GLU A 377 5.19 -19.52 -7.61
CA GLU A 377 4.43 -20.40 -6.76
C GLU A 377 5.16 -20.55 -5.42
N LEU A 378 4.49 -20.21 -4.33
CA LEU A 378 5.10 -20.15 -2.99
C LEU A 378 4.05 -20.36 -1.91
N GLN A 379 4.51 -20.53 -0.67
CA GLN A 379 3.66 -20.59 0.51
C GLN A 379 4.03 -19.47 1.47
N ILE A 380 3.03 -18.90 2.11
CA ILE A 380 3.15 -17.78 3.03
C ILE A 380 2.61 -18.20 4.40
N GLY A 381 3.41 -17.94 5.42
CA GLY A 381 3.00 -18.12 6.81
C GLY A 381 2.18 -16.95 7.35
N GLN A 382 1.60 -17.14 8.52
CA GLN A 382 0.84 -16.11 9.21
C GLN A 382 1.67 -14.84 9.41
N PRO A 383 1.12 -13.64 9.16
CA PRO A 383 1.76 -12.38 9.52
C PRO A 383 2.09 -12.33 11.01
N GLN A 384 3.31 -11.95 11.33
CA GLN A 384 3.79 -11.82 12.71
C GLN A 384 4.27 -10.40 12.95
N VAL A 385 3.91 -9.85 14.09
CA VAL A 385 4.37 -8.53 14.53
C VAL A 385 5.75 -8.68 15.18
N ILE A 386 6.64 -7.73 14.91
CA ILE A 386 8.00 -7.73 15.45
C ILE A 386 7.97 -7.26 16.90
N ILE A 387 8.31 -8.17 17.81
CA ILE A 387 8.46 -7.87 19.22
C ILE A 387 9.94 -7.58 19.47
N LYS A 388 10.25 -6.41 20.03
CA LYS A 388 11.59 -6.00 20.44
C LYS A 388 11.80 -6.26 21.93
N GLU A 389 13.05 -6.52 22.30
CA GLU A 389 13.45 -6.52 23.71
C GLU A 389 14.25 -5.24 23.98
N ILE A 390 13.69 -4.35 24.79
CA ILE A 390 14.31 -3.07 25.17
C ILE A 390 14.38 -3.05 26.69
N ASP A 391 15.59 -2.88 27.24
CA ASP A 391 15.84 -2.90 28.69
C ASP A 391 15.30 -4.15 29.40
N GLY A 392 15.41 -5.33 28.75
CA GLY A 392 14.93 -6.61 29.29
C GLY A 392 13.40 -6.76 29.32
N LYS A 393 12.66 -5.85 28.65
CA LYS A 393 11.21 -5.89 28.56
C LYS A 393 10.77 -6.14 27.11
N LYS A 394 9.76 -6.99 26.95
CA LYS A 394 9.14 -7.20 25.64
C LYS A 394 8.32 -5.98 25.25
N MET A 395 8.65 -5.39 24.12
CA MET A 395 7.98 -4.23 23.54
C MET A 395 7.32 -4.64 22.22
N GLU A 396 6.09 -4.21 22.03
CA GLU A 396 5.35 -4.43 20.79
C GLU A 396 4.96 -3.11 20.11
N PRO A 397 4.82 -3.08 18.77
CA PRO A 397 4.38 -1.89 18.08
C PRO A 397 2.92 -1.61 18.38
N ILE A 398 2.63 -0.36 18.72
CA ILE A 398 1.31 0.18 18.97
C ILE A 398 0.94 1.09 17.81
N GLU A 399 -0.31 0.99 17.38
CA GLU A 399 -0.86 1.83 16.34
C GLU A 399 -1.99 2.70 16.87
N GLU A 400 -2.12 3.87 16.29
CA GLU A 400 -3.29 4.70 16.40
C GLU A 400 -4.30 4.21 15.36
N LEU A 401 -5.46 3.80 15.83
CA LEU A 401 -6.54 3.26 15.03
C LEU A 401 -7.72 4.24 15.05
N THR A 402 -8.15 4.69 13.88
CA THR A 402 -9.34 5.49 13.69
C THR A 402 -10.41 4.65 12.99
N ILE A 403 -11.61 4.61 13.55
CA ILE A 403 -12.77 3.93 12.98
C ILE A 403 -13.91 4.94 12.84
N ASP A 404 -14.38 5.11 11.61
CA ASP A 404 -15.57 5.89 11.28
C ASP A 404 -16.69 4.92 10.90
N LEU A 405 -17.82 4.95 11.60
CA LEU A 405 -18.90 3.98 11.46
C LEU A 405 -20.26 4.57 11.88
N PRO A 406 -21.40 3.96 11.51
CA PRO A 406 -22.72 4.38 11.99
C PRO A 406 -22.81 4.31 13.51
N GLU A 407 -23.49 5.29 14.12
CA GLU A 407 -23.59 5.45 15.58
C GLU A 407 -24.18 4.21 16.27
N ASP A 408 -25.18 3.58 15.68
CA ASP A 408 -25.91 2.43 16.23
C ASP A 408 -25.06 1.17 16.42
N VAL A 409 -23.96 1.01 15.67
CA VAL A 409 -23.02 -0.11 15.74
C VAL A 409 -21.72 0.22 16.49
N SER A 410 -21.56 1.44 16.99
CA SER A 410 -20.34 1.91 17.66
C SER A 410 -19.97 1.07 18.89
N GLY A 411 -20.94 0.69 19.72
CA GLY A 411 -20.70 -0.12 20.91
C GLY A 411 -20.08 -1.48 20.58
N ARG A 412 -20.52 -2.13 19.50
CA ARG A 412 -19.96 -3.42 19.05
C ARG A 412 -18.53 -3.28 18.52
N ALA A 413 -18.24 -2.20 17.81
CA ALA A 413 -16.88 -1.91 17.34
C ALA A 413 -15.93 -1.67 18.52
N ILE A 414 -16.34 -0.89 19.52
CA ILE A 414 -15.56 -0.63 20.73
C ILE A 414 -15.26 -1.94 21.47
N GLU A 415 -16.24 -2.84 21.60
CA GLU A 415 -16.04 -4.16 22.21
C GLU A 415 -14.99 -4.98 21.46
N MET A 416 -15.08 -5.04 20.10
CA MET A 416 -14.12 -5.77 19.27
C MET A 416 -12.69 -5.25 19.43
N VAL A 417 -12.51 -3.94 19.49
CA VAL A 417 -11.19 -3.30 19.67
C VAL A 417 -10.65 -3.56 21.08
N THR A 418 -11.50 -3.44 22.10
CA THR A 418 -11.11 -3.67 23.51
C THR A 418 -10.70 -5.12 23.76
N GLN A 419 -11.41 -6.10 23.18
CA GLN A 419 -11.03 -7.52 23.23
C GLN A 419 -9.64 -7.78 22.62
N ARG A 420 -9.21 -6.93 21.69
CA ARG A 420 -7.89 -6.95 21.03
C ARG A 420 -6.86 -6.06 21.71
N LYS A 421 -7.09 -5.69 22.97
CA LYS A 421 -6.21 -4.84 23.79
C LYS A 421 -6.07 -3.40 23.30
N GLY A 422 -7.06 -2.91 22.54
CA GLY A 422 -7.17 -1.50 22.18
C GLY A 422 -7.69 -0.66 23.35
N GLU A 423 -7.16 0.54 23.49
CA GLU A 423 -7.54 1.57 24.45
C GLU A 423 -8.16 2.74 23.70
N MET A 424 -9.36 3.14 24.06
CA MET A 424 -10.06 4.26 23.44
C MET A 424 -9.42 5.59 23.86
N LEU A 425 -9.12 6.43 22.89
CA LEU A 425 -8.59 7.79 23.09
C LEU A 425 -9.71 8.82 23.01
N SER A 426 -10.53 8.75 21.97
CA SER A 426 -11.60 9.69 21.72
C SER A 426 -12.81 9.02 21.05
N MET A 427 -13.98 9.65 21.19
CA MET A 427 -15.22 9.28 20.53
C MET A 427 -16.01 10.54 20.20
N ASN A 428 -16.09 10.87 18.92
CA ASN A 428 -16.66 12.12 18.44
C ASN A 428 -17.81 11.85 17.47
N PRO A 429 -19.03 12.37 17.75
CA PRO A 429 -20.14 12.26 16.83
C PRO A 429 -19.93 13.16 15.60
N LYS A 430 -20.22 12.63 14.40
CA LYS A 430 -20.17 13.36 13.14
C LYS A 430 -21.48 13.09 12.36
N GLY A 431 -22.50 13.90 12.62
CA GLY A 431 -23.83 13.69 12.05
C GLY A 431 -24.44 12.36 12.53
N SER A 432 -24.75 11.44 11.61
CA SER A 432 -25.27 10.08 11.89
C SER A 432 -24.17 9.05 12.12
N ARG A 433 -22.91 9.48 12.09
CA ARG A 433 -21.74 8.61 12.24
C ARG A 433 -20.97 8.94 13.52
N MET A 434 -20.14 7.99 13.93
CA MET A 434 -19.26 8.10 15.09
C MET A 434 -17.82 7.85 14.64
N VAL A 435 -16.92 8.76 15.00
CA VAL A 435 -15.48 8.60 14.81
C VAL A 435 -14.86 8.22 16.14
N CYS A 436 -14.27 7.02 16.21
CA CYS A 436 -13.62 6.48 17.39
C CYS A 436 -12.13 6.35 17.15
N GLU A 437 -11.31 6.82 18.08
CA GLU A 437 -9.85 6.71 18.03
C GLU A 437 -9.34 5.82 19.17
N PHE A 438 -8.35 4.98 18.86
CA PHE A 438 -7.80 4.01 19.80
C PHE A 438 -6.28 3.91 19.67
N LYS A 439 -5.62 3.51 20.78
CA LYS A 439 -4.27 2.91 20.76
C LYS A 439 -4.39 1.41 20.84
N ILE A 440 -3.93 0.70 19.81
CA ILE A 440 -4.07 -0.77 19.72
C ILE A 440 -2.71 -1.41 19.33
N PRO A 441 -2.36 -2.59 19.88
CA PRO A 441 -1.24 -3.36 19.37
C PRO A 441 -1.42 -3.72 17.89
N SER A 442 -0.38 -3.59 17.06
CA SER A 442 -0.45 -3.91 15.60
C SER A 442 -1.01 -5.32 15.34
N ARG A 443 -0.70 -6.30 16.21
CA ARG A 443 -1.28 -7.66 16.11
C ARG A 443 -2.79 -7.70 16.38
N GLY A 444 -3.36 -6.70 17.04
CA GLY A 444 -4.80 -6.55 17.27
C GLY A 444 -5.55 -6.07 16.03
N ILE A 445 -4.85 -5.47 15.08
CA ILE A 445 -5.42 -4.97 13.82
C ILE A 445 -5.64 -6.11 12.82
N ILE A 446 -4.78 -7.14 12.87
CA ILE A 446 -4.87 -8.29 11.94
C ILE A 446 -6.27 -8.91 12.01
N GLY A 447 -6.99 -8.92 10.89
CA GLY A 447 -8.35 -9.43 10.76
C GLY A 447 -9.47 -8.58 11.39
N LEU A 448 -9.15 -7.42 12.00
CA LEU A 448 -10.15 -6.53 12.60
C LEU A 448 -11.04 -5.88 11.52
N ARG A 449 -10.44 -5.45 10.41
CA ARG A 449 -11.16 -4.79 9.31
C ARG A 449 -12.33 -5.62 8.79
N ASN A 450 -12.11 -6.89 8.51
CA ASN A 450 -13.14 -7.79 7.99
C ASN A 450 -14.27 -8.03 9.00
N GLN A 451 -13.92 -8.08 10.28
CA GLN A 451 -14.93 -8.20 11.36
C GLN A 451 -15.76 -6.92 11.48
N LEU A 452 -15.15 -5.75 11.40
CA LEU A 452 -15.84 -4.47 11.42
C LEU A 452 -16.76 -4.31 10.21
N LEU A 453 -16.27 -4.59 8.98
CA LEU A 453 -17.08 -4.54 7.76
C LEU A 453 -18.30 -5.48 7.86
N THR A 454 -18.11 -6.70 8.38
CA THR A 454 -19.21 -7.63 8.59
C THR A 454 -20.22 -7.10 9.64
N ALA A 455 -19.73 -6.50 10.71
CA ALA A 455 -20.58 -5.98 11.80
C ALA A 455 -21.38 -4.74 11.38
N THR A 456 -20.87 -3.95 10.43
CA THR A 456 -21.43 -2.69 9.95
C THR A 456 -22.05 -2.79 8.56
N ALA A 457 -22.27 -4.00 8.04
CA ALA A 457 -22.76 -4.24 6.66
C ALA A 457 -21.94 -3.54 5.55
N GLY A 458 -20.64 -3.38 5.80
CA GLY A 458 -19.70 -2.74 4.87
C GLY A 458 -19.48 -1.24 5.09
N GLU A 459 -20.16 -0.61 6.04
CA GLU A 459 -20.14 0.85 6.21
C GLU A 459 -18.98 1.38 7.06
N ALA A 460 -18.24 0.53 7.80
CA ALA A 460 -17.11 0.98 8.60
C ALA A 460 -15.92 1.39 7.73
N ILE A 461 -15.35 2.53 8.04
CA ILE A 461 -14.08 2.99 7.48
C ILE A 461 -13.04 2.86 8.59
N MET A 462 -11.99 2.10 8.32
CA MET A 462 -10.93 1.83 9.29
C MET A 462 -9.60 2.32 8.74
N ASN A 463 -8.89 3.08 9.54
CA ASN A 463 -7.54 3.54 9.25
C ASN A 463 -6.65 3.34 10.47
N HIS A 464 -5.37 3.07 10.25
CA HIS A 464 -4.40 2.88 11.32
C HIS A 464 -3.02 3.38 10.90
N ARG A 465 -2.21 3.79 11.88
CA ARG A 465 -0.82 4.20 11.66
C ARG A 465 0.05 3.76 12.83
N PHE A 466 1.31 3.45 12.57
CA PHE A 466 2.29 3.20 13.61
C PHE A 466 2.47 4.45 14.49
N LEU A 467 2.46 4.26 15.81
CA LEU A 467 2.65 5.31 16.79
C LEU A 467 3.99 5.16 17.51
N GLU A 468 4.18 4.05 18.23
CA GLU A 468 5.35 3.82 19.08
C GLU A 468 5.51 2.33 19.41
N TYR A 469 6.66 1.97 19.99
CA TYR A 469 6.82 0.69 20.69
C TYR A 469 6.46 0.85 22.16
N SER A 470 5.59 -0.01 22.70
CA SER A 470 5.16 -0.01 24.09
C SER A 470 5.19 -1.42 24.68
N LEU A 471 5.02 -1.52 25.98
CA LEU A 471 5.04 -2.80 26.69
C LEU A 471 4.02 -3.79 26.10
N TYR A 472 4.44 -5.05 25.98
CA TYR A 472 3.59 -6.14 25.50
C TYR A 472 2.34 -6.30 26.36
N ARG A 473 1.15 -6.18 25.75
CA ARG A 473 -0.15 -6.13 26.43
C ARG A 473 -0.78 -7.52 26.68
N GLY A 474 0.03 -8.59 26.65
CA GLY A 474 -0.44 -9.95 26.87
C GLY A 474 -1.07 -10.58 25.61
N GLU A 475 -1.60 -11.76 25.71
CA GLU A 475 -2.15 -12.53 24.61
C GLU A 475 -3.45 -11.90 24.04
N ILE A 476 -3.61 -11.95 22.72
CA ILE A 476 -4.86 -11.62 22.01
C ILE A 476 -5.39 -12.93 21.45
N ALA A 477 -6.67 -13.20 21.69
CA ALA A 477 -7.33 -14.38 21.14
C ALA A 477 -7.35 -14.30 19.61
N GLY A 478 -6.82 -15.32 18.96
CA GLY A 478 -6.90 -15.49 17.52
C GLY A 478 -8.29 -15.97 17.07
N ARG A 479 -8.37 -16.55 15.89
CA ARG A 479 -9.57 -17.21 15.38
C ARG A 479 -10.03 -18.30 16.37
N ILE A 480 -11.28 -18.23 16.80
CA ILE A 480 -11.87 -19.16 17.78
C ILE A 480 -12.21 -20.50 17.11
N ASN A 481 -12.73 -20.46 15.89
CA ASN A 481 -13.19 -21.63 15.17
C ASN A 481 -12.03 -22.44 14.58
N GLY A 482 -12.13 -23.76 14.64
CA GLY A 482 -11.18 -24.68 14.03
C GLY A 482 -11.35 -24.76 12.50
N SER A 483 -10.52 -25.56 11.86
CA SER A 483 -10.52 -25.77 10.42
C SER A 483 -11.21 -27.09 10.05
N LEU A 484 -11.94 -27.09 8.92
CA LEU A 484 -12.31 -28.31 8.21
C LEU A 484 -11.15 -28.70 7.28
N ILE A 485 -10.55 -29.87 7.52
CA ILE A 485 -9.34 -30.32 6.84
C ILE A 485 -9.66 -31.51 5.95
N SER A 486 -9.20 -31.48 4.69
CA SER A 486 -9.38 -32.60 3.78
C SER A 486 -8.59 -33.83 4.22
N MET A 487 -9.27 -34.97 4.28
CA MET A 487 -8.68 -36.27 4.61
C MET A 487 -7.91 -36.86 3.43
N GLU A 488 -8.37 -36.66 2.21
CA GLU A 488 -7.91 -37.33 1.02
C GLU A 488 -7.70 -36.36 -0.15
N LYS A 489 -6.87 -36.75 -1.09
CA LYS A 489 -6.75 -36.11 -2.41
C LYS A 489 -7.88 -36.58 -3.29
N GLY A 490 -8.53 -35.66 -4.00
CA GLY A 490 -9.60 -35.95 -4.95
C GLY A 490 -10.40 -34.71 -5.31
N SER A 491 -11.61 -34.91 -5.82
CA SER A 491 -12.55 -33.83 -6.14
C SER A 491 -13.59 -33.68 -5.04
N ALA A 492 -13.95 -32.46 -4.70
CA ALA A 492 -14.99 -32.14 -3.69
C ALA A 492 -16.38 -32.50 -4.26
N ILE A 493 -16.98 -33.59 -3.80
CA ILE A 493 -18.23 -34.10 -4.29
C ILE A 493 -19.42 -33.35 -3.70
N PRO A 494 -20.38 -32.82 -4.52
CA PRO A 494 -21.54 -32.06 -4.03
C PRO A 494 -22.31 -32.75 -2.91
N TYR A 495 -22.53 -34.04 -3.03
CA TYR A 495 -23.23 -34.85 -2.02
C TYR A 495 -22.51 -34.88 -0.65
N SER A 496 -21.19 -34.94 -0.65
CA SER A 496 -20.41 -34.94 0.58
C SER A 496 -20.36 -33.55 1.22
N LEU A 497 -20.25 -32.50 0.40
CA LEU A 497 -20.34 -31.10 0.87
C LEU A 497 -21.69 -30.81 1.52
N ASP A 498 -22.80 -31.25 0.91
CA ASP A 498 -24.15 -31.09 1.46
C ASP A 498 -24.30 -31.69 2.84
N LYS A 499 -23.83 -32.92 3.03
CA LYS A 499 -23.90 -33.61 4.32
C LYS A 499 -23.03 -32.97 5.40
N LEU A 500 -22.01 -32.23 5.02
CA LEU A 500 -21.05 -31.64 5.95
C LEU A 500 -21.26 -30.14 6.16
N GLN A 501 -22.18 -29.49 5.42
CA GLN A 501 -22.40 -28.04 5.56
C GLN A 501 -22.96 -27.62 6.93
N GLU A 502 -23.57 -28.53 7.69
CA GLU A 502 -23.93 -28.27 9.09
C GLU A 502 -22.71 -28.20 10.03
N ARG A 503 -21.57 -28.72 9.61
CA ARG A 503 -20.31 -28.71 10.37
C ARG A 503 -19.55 -27.41 10.26
N GLY A 504 -19.86 -26.59 9.26
CA GLY A 504 -19.16 -25.32 9.05
C GLY A 504 -19.36 -24.75 7.65
N LYS A 505 -18.54 -23.77 7.31
CA LYS A 505 -18.56 -23.06 6.03
C LYS A 505 -17.42 -23.52 5.16
N PHE A 506 -17.69 -23.83 3.88
CA PHE A 506 -16.66 -24.31 2.96
C PHE A 506 -15.99 -23.17 2.18
N PHE A 507 -14.72 -23.38 1.82
CA PHE A 507 -13.90 -22.50 0.98
C PHE A 507 -13.74 -23.05 -0.43
N VAL A 508 -14.07 -24.32 -0.64
CA VAL A 508 -13.93 -25.03 -1.91
C VAL A 508 -15.29 -25.20 -2.59
N ALA A 509 -15.28 -25.06 -3.92
CA ALA A 509 -16.46 -25.25 -4.75
C ALA A 509 -16.71 -26.74 -5.04
N PRO A 510 -17.95 -27.12 -5.41
CA PRO A 510 -18.23 -28.46 -5.94
C PRO A 510 -17.33 -28.79 -7.14
N ASN A 511 -16.81 -30.00 -7.18
CA ASN A 511 -15.90 -30.55 -8.20
C ASN A 511 -14.48 -29.92 -8.23
N GLU A 512 -14.15 -29.05 -7.28
CA GLU A 512 -12.80 -28.52 -7.14
C GLU A 512 -11.82 -29.61 -6.66
N GLU A 513 -10.62 -29.66 -7.24
CA GLU A 513 -9.56 -30.57 -6.81
C GLU A 513 -8.98 -30.14 -5.48
N ILE A 514 -8.85 -31.07 -4.56
CA ILE A 514 -8.32 -30.88 -3.22
C ILE A 514 -7.27 -31.95 -2.89
N TYR A 515 -6.48 -31.69 -1.85
CA TYR A 515 -5.49 -32.62 -1.36
C TYR A 515 -5.54 -32.82 0.16
N THR A 516 -4.93 -33.88 0.65
CA THR A 516 -4.83 -34.20 2.09
C THR A 516 -4.14 -33.07 2.84
N GLY A 517 -4.76 -32.63 3.95
CA GLY A 517 -4.22 -31.55 4.78
C GLY A 517 -4.55 -30.12 4.27
N GLN A 518 -5.24 -29.99 3.14
CA GLN A 518 -5.80 -28.71 2.69
C GLN A 518 -6.93 -28.29 3.65
N VAL A 519 -6.95 -27.02 4.04
CA VAL A 519 -8.04 -26.40 4.79
C VAL A 519 -9.13 -26.03 3.80
N ILE A 520 -10.23 -26.77 3.85
CA ILE A 520 -11.34 -26.68 2.89
C ILE A 520 -12.56 -25.95 3.45
N GLY A 521 -12.48 -25.52 4.72
CA GLY A 521 -13.56 -24.78 5.35
C GLY A 521 -13.24 -24.41 6.80
N GLU A 522 -14.15 -23.64 7.42
CA GLU A 522 -14.16 -23.28 8.82
C GLU A 522 -15.12 -24.19 9.57
N ASN A 523 -14.66 -24.80 10.66
CA ASN A 523 -15.50 -25.60 11.53
C ASN A 523 -16.40 -24.67 12.38
N SER A 524 -17.63 -25.09 12.67
CA SER A 524 -18.52 -24.40 13.63
C SER A 524 -18.08 -24.55 15.10
N ARG A 525 -17.07 -25.40 15.38
CA ARG A 525 -16.48 -25.63 16.70
C ARG A 525 -15.03 -25.19 16.75
N GLN A 526 -14.48 -25.07 17.95
CA GLN A 526 -13.10 -24.60 18.18
C GLN A 526 -12.01 -25.57 17.68
N ASP A 527 -12.30 -26.86 17.64
CA ASP A 527 -11.34 -27.89 17.24
C ASP A 527 -11.31 -28.08 15.73
N ASP A 528 -10.11 -28.39 15.20
CA ASP A 528 -9.95 -28.84 13.83
C ASP A 528 -10.67 -30.16 13.58
N LEU A 529 -11.33 -30.29 12.45
CA LEU A 529 -12.06 -31.48 12.05
C LEU A 529 -11.57 -32.00 10.69
N VAL A 530 -11.04 -33.22 10.67
CA VAL A 530 -10.66 -33.89 9.41
C VAL A 530 -11.91 -34.51 8.80
N VAL A 531 -12.23 -34.13 7.56
CA VAL A 531 -13.44 -34.55 6.86
C VAL A 531 -13.11 -35.13 5.48
N ASN A 532 -13.92 -36.09 5.05
CA ASN A 532 -13.81 -36.67 3.72
C ASN A 532 -14.93 -36.14 2.83
N VAL A 533 -14.57 -35.23 1.91
CA VAL A 533 -15.49 -34.64 0.94
C VAL A 533 -15.40 -35.25 -0.46
N THR A 534 -14.61 -36.33 -0.62
CA THR A 534 -14.44 -37.01 -1.91
C THR A 534 -15.38 -38.21 -2.07
N LYS A 535 -16.17 -38.55 -1.04
CA LYS A 535 -17.08 -39.69 -1.07
C LYS A 535 -18.28 -39.46 -1.99
N THR A 536 -18.47 -40.37 -2.93
CA THR A 536 -19.66 -40.41 -3.78
C THR A 536 -20.86 -41.06 -3.05
N LYS A 537 -22.06 -40.73 -3.47
CA LYS A 537 -23.28 -41.42 -3.03
C LYS A 537 -23.18 -42.91 -3.44
N LYS A 538 -23.23 -43.83 -2.46
CA LYS A 538 -23.33 -45.27 -2.80
C LYS A 538 -24.66 -45.49 -3.48
N LEU A 539 -24.66 -46.08 -4.67
CA LEU A 539 -25.88 -46.51 -5.35
C LEU A 539 -26.60 -47.56 -4.51
N SER A 540 -27.63 -47.17 -3.83
CA SER A 540 -28.55 -48.07 -3.15
C SER A 540 -29.88 -48.08 -3.89
N ASN A 541 -30.26 -49.23 -4.46
CA ASN A 541 -31.50 -49.60 -5.12
C ASN A 541 -32.04 -48.70 -6.26
N VAL A 542 -32.29 -49.36 -7.40
CA VAL A 542 -32.76 -48.80 -8.67
C VAL A 542 -34.15 -48.11 -8.59
N ARG A 543 -34.91 -48.27 -7.52
CA ARG A 543 -36.25 -47.68 -7.35
C ARG A 543 -36.27 -46.27 -6.75
N ALA A 544 -35.17 -45.77 -6.23
CA ALA A 544 -35.07 -44.40 -5.68
C ALA A 544 -34.41 -43.36 -6.62
N ALA A 545 -34.12 -43.75 -7.85
CA ALA A 545 -33.44 -42.89 -8.83
C ALA A 545 -34.32 -41.74 -9.40
N GLY A 546 -35.59 -41.63 -8.98
CA GLY A 546 -36.54 -40.63 -9.49
C GLY A 546 -36.70 -39.35 -8.64
N SER A 547 -36.12 -39.28 -7.46
CA SER A 547 -36.18 -38.09 -6.60
C SER A 547 -34.77 -37.71 -6.16
N ASP A 548 -33.93 -37.26 -7.05
CA ASP A 548 -32.74 -36.49 -6.66
C ASP A 548 -33.25 -35.13 -6.16
N ASP A 549 -33.38 -35.01 -4.83
CA ASP A 549 -33.52 -33.71 -4.21
C ASP A 549 -32.39 -32.82 -4.69
N LYS A 550 -32.71 -31.67 -5.28
CA LYS A 550 -31.72 -30.70 -5.73
C LYS A 550 -30.88 -30.29 -4.53
N VAL A 551 -29.63 -30.73 -4.51
CA VAL A 551 -28.66 -30.40 -3.47
C VAL A 551 -28.52 -28.88 -3.43
N LYS A 552 -28.93 -28.25 -2.32
CA LYS A 552 -28.77 -26.81 -2.08
C LYS A 552 -27.50 -26.60 -1.29
N LEU A 553 -26.41 -26.25 -1.97
CA LEU A 553 -25.15 -25.89 -1.33
C LEU A 553 -25.09 -24.38 -1.09
N ALA A 554 -24.63 -24.00 0.09
CA ALA A 554 -24.23 -22.63 0.35
C ALA A 554 -23.03 -22.27 -0.54
N PRO A 555 -22.95 -21.04 -1.07
CA PRO A 555 -21.79 -20.63 -1.87
C PRO A 555 -20.52 -20.71 -1.02
N PRO A 556 -19.40 -21.18 -1.59
CA PRO A 556 -18.13 -21.21 -0.89
C PRO A 556 -17.62 -19.80 -0.60
N ILE A 557 -16.99 -19.62 0.55
CA ILE A 557 -16.27 -18.38 0.87
C ILE A 557 -14.99 -18.37 0.05
N LYS A 558 -14.79 -17.34 -0.75
CA LYS A 558 -13.55 -17.09 -1.47
C LYS A 558 -12.83 -15.93 -0.82
N PHE A 559 -11.58 -16.16 -0.43
CA PHE A 559 -10.73 -15.14 0.17
C PHE A 559 -9.95 -14.38 -0.91
N SER A 560 -9.80 -13.08 -0.73
CA SER A 560 -8.69 -12.33 -1.30
C SER A 560 -7.38 -12.77 -0.65
N LEU A 561 -6.24 -12.35 -1.19
CA LEU A 561 -4.95 -12.68 -0.60
C LEU A 561 -4.82 -12.13 0.83
N GLU A 562 -5.22 -10.89 1.04
CA GLU A 562 -5.19 -10.22 2.36
C GLU A 562 -6.07 -10.98 3.37
N GLU A 563 -7.29 -11.27 2.99
CA GLU A 563 -8.22 -12.03 3.85
C GLU A 563 -7.67 -13.42 4.20
N ALA A 564 -7.04 -14.10 3.25
CA ALA A 564 -6.41 -15.39 3.48
C ALA A 564 -5.25 -15.29 4.48
N LEU A 565 -4.37 -14.28 4.33
CA LEU A 565 -3.24 -14.04 5.23
C LEU A 565 -3.68 -13.67 6.65
N GLU A 566 -4.75 -12.90 6.78
CA GLU A 566 -5.33 -12.53 8.08
C GLU A 566 -6.09 -13.69 8.75
N TYR A 567 -6.64 -14.61 7.94
CA TYR A 567 -7.45 -15.74 8.42
C TYR A 567 -6.62 -16.89 8.99
N ILE A 568 -5.46 -17.20 8.39
CA ILE A 568 -4.64 -18.36 8.77
C ILE A 568 -4.11 -18.26 10.21
N GLN A 569 -3.90 -19.43 10.82
CA GLN A 569 -3.26 -19.59 12.12
C GLN A 569 -1.78 -20.00 11.99
N LYS A 570 -1.06 -20.03 13.11
CA LYS A 570 0.39 -20.37 13.16
C LYS A 570 0.73 -21.72 12.55
N ASP A 571 -0.21 -22.66 12.55
CA ASP A 571 -0.06 -24.01 11.99
C ASP A 571 -0.62 -24.14 10.57
N GLU A 572 -0.87 -22.99 9.90
CA GLU A 572 -1.45 -22.93 8.56
C GLU A 572 -0.58 -22.08 7.63
N TYR A 573 -0.62 -22.38 6.34
CA TYR A 573 -0.03 -21.61 5.26
C TYR A 573 -1.07 -21.24 4.22
N VAL A 574 -0.86 -20.12 3.55
CA VAL A 574 -1.50 -19.78 2.28
C VAL A 574 -0.61 -20.29 1.15
N GLU A 575 -1.08 -21.23 0.37
CA GLU A 575 -0.48 -21.63 -0.89
C GLU A 575 -0.89 -20.63 -1.96
N VAL A 576 0.07 -19.91 -2.51
CA VAL A 576 -0.12 -18.87 -3.52
C VAL A 576 0.43 -19.36 -4.84
N THR A 577 -0.43 -19.43 -5.86
CA THR A 577 -0.08 -19.81 -7.22
C THR A 577 -0.65 -18.79 -8.21
N PRO A 578 -0.21 -18.75 -9.46
CA PRO A 578 -0.74 -17.80 -10.46
C PRO A 578 -2.27 -17.80 -10.59
N SER A 579 -2.92 -18.95 -10.45
CA SER A 579 -4.36 -19.11 -10.66
C SER A 579 -5.16 -19.39 -9.39
N SER A 580 -4.52 -19.75 -8.28
CA SER A 580 -5.24 -20.21 -7.08
C SER A 580 -4.65 -19.71 -5.78
N LEU A 581 -5.51 -19.51 -4.79
CA LEU A 581 -5.17 -19.33 -3.38
C LEU A 581 -5.79 -20.48 -2.60
N ARG A 582 -4.96 -21.25 -1.88
CA ARG A 582 -5.42 -22.39 -1.08
C ARG A 582 -4.88 -22.27 0.33
N LEU A 583 -5.71 -22.57 1.31
CA LEU A 583 -5.27 -22.67 2.71
C LEU A 583 -4.89 -24.11 3.01
N ARG A 584 -3.83 -24.31 3.78
CA ARG A 584 -3.39 -25.66 4.16
C ARG A 584 -2.77 -25.68 5.54
N LYS A 585 -2.76 -26.86 6.17
CA LYS A 585 -1.96 -27.07 7.38
C LYS A 585 -0.46 -27.16 7.03
N VAL A 586 0.39 -26.70 7.94
CA VAL A 586 1.86 -26.82 7.80
C VAL A 586 2.25 -28.28 7.65
N PHE A 587 1.70 -29.15 8.49
CA PHE A 587 1.86 -30.62 8.38
C PHE A 587 0.63 -31.21 7.74
N LEU A 588 0.77 -31.80 6.55
CA LEU A 588 -0.34 -32.35 5.79
C LEU A 588 -0.87 -33.64 6.40
N ASP A 589 0.01 -34.48 6.97
CA ASP A 589 -0.38 -35.73 7.62
C ASP A 589 -1.01 -35.51 9.00
N GLU A 590 -2.12 -36.19 9.26
CA GLU A 590 -2.86 -36.03 10.54
C GLU A 590 -2.05 -36.55 11.74
N ASN A 591 -1.27 -37.63 11.57
CA ASN A 591 -0.46 -38.19 12.65
C ASN A 591 0.70 -37.27 13.01
N GLU A 592 1.31 -36.62 12.01
CA GLU A 592 2.34 -35.59 12.25
C GLU A 592 1.78 -34.42 13.04
N ARG A 593 0.58 -33.94 12.68
CA ARG A 593 -0.10 -32.85 13.44
C ARG A 593 -0.35 -33.24 14.89
N LYS A 594 -0.81 -34.48 15.13
CA LYS A 594 -1.07 -35.00 16.50
C LYS A 594 0.23 -35.08 17.32
N ARG A 595 1.34 -35.56 16.72
CA ARG A 595 2.65 -35.65 17.39
C ARG A 595 3.24 -34.29 17.77
N LYS A 596 2.97 -33.26 16.98
CA LYS A 596 3.50 -31.91 17.21
C LYS A 596 2.63 -31.08 18.17
N LYS A 597 1.38 -31.50 18.41
CA LYS A 597 0.50 -30.91 19.45
C LYS A 597 0.72 -31.51 20.85
N ALA A 598 1.27 -32.73 20.94
CA ALA A 598 1.69 -33.39 22.18
C ALA A 598 3.11 -32.98 22.57
#